data_21c61aecc2ffa3e609b96776682e2974
#
_entry.id   21c61aecc2ffa3e609b96776682e2974
#
_cell.length_a   1.000
_cell.length_b   1.000
_cell.length_c   1.000
_cell.angle_alpha   90.00
_cell.angle_beta   90.00
_cell.angle_gamma   90.00
#
_symmetry.space_group_name_H-M   'P 1'
#
loop_
_entity.id
_entity.type
_entity.pdbx_description
1 polymer ?
#
loop_
_entity_poly.entity_id
_entity_poly.type
_entity_poly.pdbx_seq_one_letter_code
_entity_poly.pdbx_strand_id
1 'polypeptide(L)'
;MPESAVRTISIKTWKDWQAAGRPAQLVDVRSATEFATAHLPGALNIPLEQIERRTADLEANVPVVLVCQTGTRARMARALLAASGKDLVVLEGGTQAWLQAGYPAVHSTASRWALERQVRLAAGLLVAVGVLLAVAISRWWLLLPGFVGCGLAFAGCTGFCPMGEVLARMPWNRPRRGGCCAAPADFPHPGVK
;
A
#
# COMPACT_ATOMS: atom_id res chain seq x y z
N MET A 1 -16.66 10.48 -31.73
CA MET A 1 -17.13 10.37 -30.33
C MET A 1 -16.60 11.57 -29.59
N PRO A 2 -17.41 12.48 -29.05
CA PRO A 2 -16.87 13.58 -28.24
C PRO A 2 -16.24 12.95 -26.99
N GLU A 3 -14.96 13.21 -26.82
CA GLU A 3 -14.19 12.92 -25.61
C GLU A 3 -14.90 13.64 -24.46
N SER A 4 -15.72 12.91 -23.73
CA SER A 4 -16.42 13.45 -22.56
C SER A 4 -15.33 13.92 -21.59
N ALA A 5 -15.22 15.23 -21.44
CA ALA A 5 -14.21 15.92 -20.64
C ALA A 5 -14.00 15.15 -19.33
N VAL A 6 -12.76 14.72 -19.11
CA VAL A 6 -12.40 13.97 -17.88
C VAL A 6 -12.74 14.86 -16.70
N ARG A 7 -13.78 14.50 -15.93
CA ARG A 7 -14.13 15.24 -14.73
C ARG A 7 -13.02 15.09 -13.71
N THR A 8 -12.28 16.18 -13.49
CA THR A 8 -11.17 16.22 -12.55
C THR A 8 -11.47 17.19 -11.42
N ILE A 9 -10.90 16.94 -10.25
CA ILE A 9 -10.96 17.86 -9.11
C ILE A 9 -9.56 18.12 -8.58
N SER A 10 -9.34 19.34 -8.09
CA SER A 10 -8.11 19.67 -7.39
C SER A 10 -8.11 19.14 -5.96
N ILE A 11 -6.92 19.08 -5.35
CA ILE A 11 -6.78 18.74 -3.92
C ILE A 11 -7.57 19.70 -3.04
N LYS A 12 -7.58 21.00 -3.38
CA LYS A 12 -8.36 22.01 -2.65
C LYS A 12 -9.85 21.68 -2.70
N THR A 13 -10.38 21.42 -3.89
CA THR A 13 -11.79 21.03 -4.07
C THR A 13 -12.13 19.76 -3.29
N TRP A 14 -11.23 18.77 -3.27
CA TRP A 14 -11.41 17.58 -2.48
C TRP A 14 -11.49 17.87 -0.98
N LYS A 15 -10.61 18.76 -0.47
CA LYS A 15 -10.65 19.21 0.92
C LYS A 15 -11.95 19.95 1.25
N ASP A 16 -12.42 20.80 0.34
CA ASP A 16 -13.68 21.52 0.51
C ASP A 16 -14.86 20.54 0.56
N TRP A 17 -14.86 19.46 -0.25
CA TRP A 17 -15.87 18.42 -0.18
C TRP A 17 -15.85 17.71 1.17
N GLN A 18 -14.66 17.36 1.67
CA GLN A 18 -14.52 16.73 2.98
C GLN A 18 -15.02 17.64 4.11
N ALA A 19 -14.65 18.92 4.08
CA ALA A 19 -15.08 19.91 5.07
C ALA A 19 -16.60 20.15 5.05
N ALA A 20 -17.20 20.09 3.86
CA ALA A 20 -18.65 20.23 3.67
C ALA A 20 -19.43 18.94 4.00
N GLY A 21 -18.75 17.86 4.42
CA GLY A 21 -19.38 16.57 4.68
C GLY A 21 -20.02 15.92 3.44
N ARG A 22 -19.55 16.29 2.24
CA ARG A 22 -20.10 15.75 0.99
C ARG A 22 -19.74 14.27 0.85
N PRO A 23 -20.73 13.37 0.70
CA PRO A 23 -20.44 11.96 0.54
C PRO A 23 -19.70 11.71 -0.76
N ALA A 24 -18.58 10.98 -0.68
CA ALA A 24 -17.80 10.54 -1.82
C ALA A 24 -16.92 9.36 -1.40
N GLN A 25 -16.74 8.39 -2.28
CA GLN A 25 -15.83 7.26 -2.06
C GLN A 25 -14.47 7.60 -2.66
N LEU A 26 -13.40 7.51 -1.88
CA LEU A 26 -12.02 7.70 -2.35
C LEU A 26 -11.39 6.35 -2.66
N VAL A 27 -10.90 6.15 -3.89
CA VAL A 27 -10.34 4.89 -4.36
C VAL A 27 -8.92 5.10 -4.90
N ASP A 28 -7.93 4.49 -4.26
CA ASP A 28 -6.54 4.49 -4.70
C ASP A 28 -6.26 3.29 -5.62
N VAL A 29 -5.91 3.59 -6.88
CA VAL A 29 -5.68 2.57 -7.91
C VAL A 29 -4.22 2.15 -8.04
N ARG A 30 -3.38 2.50 -7.07
CA ARG A 30 -1.98 2.05 -7.01
C ARG A 30 -1.88 0.62 -6.50
N SER A 31 -0.68 0.04 -6.66
CA SER A 31 -0.40 -1.27 -6.07
C SER A 31 -0.55 -1.25 -4.54
N ALA A 32 -0.81 -2.42 -3.95
CA ALA A 32 -0.93 -2.55 -2.49
C ALA A 32 0.35 -2.12 -1.75
N THR A 33 1.51 -2.28 -2.37
CA THR A 33 2.79 -1.86 -1.80
C THR A 33 2.97 -0.35 -1.79
N GLU A 34 2.56 0.36 -2.85
CA GLU A 34 2.57 1.82 -2.92
C GLU A 34 1.56 2.41 -1.94
N PHE A 35 0.36 1.83 -1.87
CA PHE A 35 -0.69 2.23 -0.93
C PHE A 35 -0.23 2.10 0.52
N ALA A 36 0.42 0.97 0.87
CA ALA A 36 0.95 0.75 2.21
C ALA A 36 2.06 1.74 2.59
N THR A 37 2.81 2.28 1.63
CA THR A 37 3.86 3.26 1.89
C THR A 37 3.29 4.59 2.37
N ALA A 38 2.33 5.14 1.64
CA ALA A 38 1.61 6.35 2.02
C ALA A 38 0.32 6.46 1.18
N HIS A 39 -0.81 6.73 1.79
CA HIS A 39 -2.08 6.95 1.10
C HIS A 39 -2.92 8.04 1.76
N LEU A 40 -3.90 8.57 1.03
CA LEU A 40 -4.84 9.55 1.56
C LEU A 40 -5.75 8.90 2.61
N PRO A 41 -6.06 9.60 3.71
CA PRO A 41 -6.98 9.10 4.72
C PRO A 41 -8.35 8.72 4.13
N GLY A 42 -8.85 7.55 4.52
CA GLY A 42 -10.15 7.04 4.05
C GLY A 42 -10.15 6.44 2.63
N ALA A 43 -9.00 6.34 1.97
CA ALA A 43 -8.91 5.73 0.66
C ALA A 43 -9.05 4.20 0.72
N LEU A 44 -9.88 3.63 -0.17
CA LEU A 44 -9.96 2.20 -0.44
C LEU A 44 -8.94 1.83 -1.52
N ASN A 45 -8.12 0.81 -1.29
CA ASN A 45 -7.17 0.37 -2.32
C ASN A 45 -7.80 -0.69 -3.24
N ILE A 46 -7.91 -0.35 -4.52
CA ILE A 46 -8.28 -1.28 -5.59
C ILE A 46 -7.27 -1.09 -6.73
N PRO A 47 -6.22 -1.93 -6.80
CA PRO A 47 -5.23 -1.84 -7.87
C PRO A 47 -5.84 -1.79 -9.27
N LEU A 48 -5.22 -1.02 -10.17
CA LEU A 48 -5.72 -0.81 -11.54
C LEU A 48 -6.06 -2.12 -12.26
N GLU A 49 -5.24 -3.16 -12.06
CA GLU A 49 -5.42 -4.49 -12.68
C GLU A 49 -6.66 -5.24 -12.17
N GLN A 50 -7.23 -4.80 -11.05
CA GLN A 50 -8.38 -5.42 -10.40
C GLN A 50 -9.65 -4.59 -10.50
N ILE A 51 -9.57 -3.35 -11.00
CA ILE A 51 -10.63 -2.35 -10.92
C ILE A 51 -11.92 -2.81 -11.62
N GLU A 52 -11.82 -3.44 -12.78
CA GLU A 52 -12.96 -3.95 -13.54
C GLU A 52 -13.66 -5.11 -12.82
N ARG A 53 -12.87 -6.00 -12.18
CA ARG A 53 -13.41 -7.16 -11.45
C ARG A 53 -14.03 -6.77 -10.11
N ARG A 54 -13.62 -5.63 -9.57
CA ARG A 54 -14.06 -5.12 -8.27
C ARG A 54 -15.00 -3.91 -8.38
N THR A 55 -15.67 -3.76 -9.51
CA THR A 55 -16.64 -2.68 -9.75
C THR A 55 -17.81 -2.72 -8.73
N ALA A 56 -18.12 -3.88 -8.18
CA ALA A 56 -19.13 -4.03 -7.12
C ALA A 56 -18.71 -3.36 -5.79
N ASP A 57 -17.41 -3.16 -5.55
CA ASP A 57 -16.90 -2.48 -4.35
C ASP A 57 -17.02 -0.94 -4.46
N LEU A 58 -17.37 -0.45 -5.66
CA LEU A 58 -17.59 0.98 -5.90
C LEU A 58 -19.03 1.36 -5.59
N GLU A 59 -19.19 2.38 -4.76
CA GLU A 59 -20.52 2.88 -4.41
C GLU A 59 -21.25 3.46 -5.64
N ALA A 60 -22.57 3.20 -5.70
CA ALA A 60 -23.37 3.62 -6.84
C ALA A 60 -23.94 5.04 -6.67
N ASN A 61 -24.20 5.45 -5.44
CA ASN A 61 -25.00 6.65 -5.13
C ASN A 61 -24.15 7.86 -4.76
N VAL A 62 -22.83 7.74 -4.77
CA VAL A 62 -21.89 8.83 -4.44
C VAL A 62 -20.80 8.91 -5.50
N PRO A 63 -20.19 10.09 -5.72
CA PRO A 63 -19.05 10.23 -6.58
C PRO A 63 -17.89 9.35 -6.13
N VAL A 64 -17.26 8.63 -7.07
CA VAL A 64 -16.06 7.84 -6.82
C VAL A 64 -14.85 8.65 -7.26
N VAL A 65 -14.04 9.07 -6.30
CA VAL A 65 -12.82 9.85 -6.54
C VAL A 65 -11.64 8.91 -6.69
N LEU A 66 -11.13 8.80 -7.92
CA LEU A 66 -10.00 7.95 -8.26
C LEU A 66 -8.69 8.71 -8.01
N VAL A 67 -7.77 8.10 -7.27
CA VAL A 67 -6.45 8.66 -6.98
C VAL A 67 -5.35 7.65 -7.34
N CYS A 68 -4.22 8.17 -7.83
CA CYS A 68 -2.98 7.42 -7.97
C CYS A 68 -1.79 8.32 -7.61
N GLN A 69 -0.57 7.99 -8.02
CA GLN A 69 0.61 8.81 -7.71
C GLN A 69 0.52 10.24 -8.29
N THR A 70 0.22 10.34 -9.61
CA THR A 70 0.24 11.60 -10.38
C THR A 70 -1.06 11.92 -11.12
N GLY A 71 -2.03 11.01 -11.13
CA GLY A 71 -3.29 11.12 -11.87
C GLY A 71 -3.38 10.26 -13.14
N THR A 72 -2.28 9.77 -13.70
CA THR A 72 -2.28 9.01 -14.97
C THR A 72 -3.04 7.67 -14.86
N ARG A 73 -2.71 6.82 -13.86
CA ARG A 73 -3.43 5.56 -13.64
C ARG A 73 -4.90 5.76 -13.24
N ALA A 74 -5.20 6.87 -12.55
CA ALA A 74 -6.57 7.21 -12.22
C ALA A 74 -7.41 7.55 -13.45
N ARG A 75 -6.82 8.22 -14.48
CA ARG A 75 -7.49 8.44 -15.77
C ARG A 75 -7.70 7.13 -16.52
N MET A 76 -6.72 6.22 -16.50
CA MET A 76 -6.86 4.87 -17.08
C MET A 76 -7.98 4.09 -16.40
N ALA A 77 -8.02 4.07 -15.06
CA ALA A 77 -9.10 3.44 -14.31
C ALA A 77 -10.48 4.00 -14.66
N ARG A 78 -10.59 5.34 -14.80
CA ARG A 78 -11.82 5.98 -15.24
C ARG A 78 -12.23 5.53 -16.64
N ALA A 79 -11.29 5.38 -17.56
CA ALA A 79 -11.58 4.90 -18.92
C ALA A 79 -12.08 3.44 -18.91
N LEU A 80 -11.45 2.56 -18.13
CA LEU A 80 -11.88 1.17 -17.94
C LEU A 80 -13.29 1.08 -17.33
N LEU A 81 -13.61 1.97 -16.42
CA LEU A 81 -14.92 2.01 -15.74
C LEU A 81 -15.97 2.86 -16.47
N ALA A 82 -15.71 3.38 -17.67
CA ALA A 82 -16.62 4.28 -18.39
C ALA A 82 -18.02 3.67 -18.61
N ALA A 83 -18.09 2.36 -18.82
CA ALA A 83 -19.35 1.64 -19.02
C ALA A 83 -20.08 1.27 -17.71
N SER A 84 -19.49 1.54 -16.54
CA SER A 84 -20.05 1.13 -15.25
C SER A 84 -21.22 1.96 -14.76
N GLY A 85 -21.52 3.09 -15.41
CA GLY A 85 -22.58 4.02 -14.99
C GLY A 85 -22.29 4.79 -13.69
N LYS A 86 -21.07 4.69 -13.14
CA LYS A 86 -20.67 5.37 -11.91
C LYS A 86 -20.26 6.83 -12.16
N ASP A 87 -20.48 7.71 -11.20
CA ASP A 87 -19.95 9.08 -11.24
C ASP A 87 -18.46 9.08 -10.85
N LEU A 88 -17.61 9.02 -11.88
CA LEU A 88 -16.16 8.88 -11.73
C LEU A 88 -15.45 10.22 -11.85
N VAL A 89 -14.67 10.57 -10.85
CA VAL A 89 -13.91 11.82 -10.77
C VAL A 89 -12.43 11.50 -10.53
N VAL A 90 -11.52 12.21 -11.16
CA VAL A 90 -10.07 12.01 -10.98
C VAL A 90 -9.49 13.10 -10.10
N LEU A 91 -8.72 12.72 -9.07
CA LEU A 91 -7.97 13.67 -8.25
C LEU A 91 -6.69 14.09 -8.98
N GLU A 92 -6.60 15.36 -9.37
CA GLU A 92 -5.43 15.91 -10.02
C GLU A 92 -4.20 15.91 -9.11
N GLY A 93 -3.03 15.60 -9.70
CA GLY A 93 -1.76 15.53 -8.98
C GLY A 93 -1.64 14.35 -8.02
N GLY A 94 -2.74 13.66 -7.73
CA GLY A 94 -2.76 12.43 -6.95
C GLY A 94 -2.12 12.52 -5.57
N THR A 95 -1.59 11.40 -5.09
CA THR A 95 -0.92 11.31 -3.77
C THR A 95 0.32 12.20 -3.69
N GLN A 96 1.02 12.40 -4.80
CA GLN A 96 2.23 13.23 -4.82
C GLN A 96 1.89 14.69 -4.48
N ALA A 97 0.92 15.27 -5.15
CA ALA A 97 0.51 16.66 -4.88
C ALA A 97 -0.12 16.82 -3.49
N TRP A 98 -0.82 15.79 -2.99
CA TRP A 98 -1.33 15.74 -1.62
C TRP A 98 -0.21 15.88 -0.58
N LEU A 99 0.87 15.10 -0.76
CA LEU A 99 2.04 15.13 0.13
C LEU A 99 2.82 16.43 0.01
N GLN A 100 2.98 16.96 -1.21
CA GLN A 100 3.64 18.25 -1.45
C GLN A 100 2.88 19.42 -0.82
N ALA A 101 1.55 19.35 -0.77
CA ALA A 101 0.72 20.32 -0.08
C ALA A 101 0.77 20.20 1.46
N GLY A 102 1.54 19.25 2.01
CA GLY A 102 1.70 19.07 3.46
C GLY A 102 0.51 18.44 4.17
N TYR A 103 -0.44 17.85 3.44
CA TYR A 103 -1.58 17.20 4.06
C TYR A 103 -1.21 15.84 4.68
N PRO A 104 -1.86 15.44 5.79
CA PRO A 104 -1.57 14.19 6.47
C PRO A 104 -1.86 13.00 5.56
N ALA A 105 -0.94 12.05 5.54
CA ALA A 105 -1.09 10.76 4.87
C ALA A 105 -1.03 9.63 5.88
N VAL A 106 -1.74 8.55 5.59
CA VAL A 106 -1.67 7.33 6.37
C VAL A 106 -0.51 6.50 5.84
N HIS A 107 0.39 6.12 6.73
CA HIS A 107 1.52 5.24 6.45
C HIS A 107 1.27 3.88 7.09
N SER A 108 1.21 2.84 6.31
CA SER A 108 1.08 1.48 6.85
C SER A 108 2.47 0.96 7.23
N THR A 109 2.97 1.41 8.39
CA THR A 109 4.31 1.04 8.89
C THR A 109 4.40 -0.41 9.36
N ALA A 110 3.28 -1.07 9.56
CA ALA A 110 3.24 -2.34 10.31
C ALA A 110 3.84 -3.55 9.57
N SER A 111 3.85 -3.58 8.23
CA SER A 111 4.23 -4.81 7.51
C SER A 111 5.71 -4.85 7.07
N ARG A 112 6.25 -3.74 6.55
CA ARG A 112 7.63 -3.75 6.00
C ARG A 112 8.70 -3.73 7.09
N TRP A 113 8.51 -2.95 8.16
CA TRP A 113 9.46 -2.87 9.27
C TRP A 113 9.52 -4.18 10.07
N ALA A 114 8.38 -4.84 10.25
CA ALA A 114 8.35 -6.10 10.96
C ALA A 114 9.12 -7.19 10.22
N LEU A 115 8.93 -7.34 8.90
CA LEU A 115 9.59 -8.35 8.09
C LEU A 115 11.09 -8.10 7.97
N GLU A 116 11.52 -6.89 7.69
CA GLU A 116 12.94 -6.54 7.58
C GLU A 116 13.67 -6.73 8.90
N ARG A 117 13.06 -6.35 10.02
CA ARG A 117 13.62 -6.62 11.36
C ARG A 117 13.71 -8.10 11.66
N GLN A 118 12.72 -8.91 11.28
CA GLN A 118 12.73 -10.35 11.43
C GLN A 118 13.86 -10.99 10.62
N VAL A 119 14.04 -10.57 9.37
CA VAL A 119 15.13 -11.07 8.50
C VAL A 119 16.50 -10.74 9.10
N ARG A 120 16.72 -9.49 9.53
CA ARG A 120 17.99 -9.07 10.14
C ARG A 120 18.27 -9.83 11.44
N LEU A 121 17.26 -9.99 12.28
CA LEU A 121 17.38 -10.71 13.55
C LEU A 121 17.66 -12.19 13.31
N ALA A 122 16.94 -12.85 12.41
CA ALA A 122 17.16 -14.25 12.08
C ALA A 122 18.56 -14.49 11.49
N ALA A 123 18.98 -13.65 10.53
CA ALA A 123 20.31 -13.73 9.93
C ALA A 123 21.42 -13.51 10.96
N GLY A 124 21.29 -12.48 11.80
CA GLY A 124 22.24 -12.20 12.87
C GLY A 124 22.35 -13.33 13.89
N LEU A 125 21.22 -13.93 14.29
CA LEU A 125 21.19 -15.05 15.22
C LEU A 125 21.85 -16.29 14.64
N LEU A 126 21.57 -16.62 13.37
CA LEU A 126 22.22 -17.75 12.68
C LEU A 126 23.72 -17.58 12.58
N VAL A 127 24.21 -16.37 12.28
CA VAL A 127 25.64 -16.07 12.25
C VAL A 127 26.24 -16.22 13.65
N ALA A 128 25.65 -15.62 14.68
CA ALA A 128 26.17 -15.70 16.05
C ALA A 128 26.23 -17.15 16.57
N VAL A 129 25.15 -17.92 16.38
CA VAL A 129 25.11 -19.32 16.77
C VAL A 129 26.15 -20.15 16.00
N GLY A 130 26.27 -19.93 14.68
CA GLY A 130 27.23 -20.66 13.87
C GLY A 130 28.67 -20.40 14.29
N VAL A 131 29.03 -19.15 14.65
CA VAL A 131 30.35 -18.80 15.17
C VAL A 131 30.59 -19.42 16.54
N LEU A 132 29.63 -19.35 17.46
CA LEU A 132 29.75 -20.00 18.78
C LEU A 132 29.97 -21.51 18.68
N LEU A 133 29.21 -22.18 17.82
CA LEU A 133 29.37 -23.62 17.58
C LEU A 133 30.72 -23.95 16.92
N ALA A 134 31.20 -23.09 16.04
CA ALA A 134 32.51 -23.25 15.42
C ALA A 134 33.67 -23.17 16.43
N VAL A 135 33.54 -22.31 17.42
CA VAL A 135 34.55 -22.18 18.51
C VAL A 135 34.43 -23.32 19.53
N ALA A 136 33.19 -23.71 19.88
CA ALA A 136 32.95 -24.68 20.96
C ALA A 136 33.07 -26.15 20.52
N ILE A 137 32.70 -26.47 19.29
CA ILE A 137 32.55 -27.87 18.85
C ILE A 137 33.50 -28.19 17.69
N SER A 138 33.37 -27.53 16.52
CA SER A 138 34.14 -27.89 15.34
C SER A 138 34.14 -26.76 14.30
N ARG A 139 35.27 -26.57 13.61
CA ARG A 139 35.43 -25.58 12.52
C ARG A 139 34.43 -25.75 11.37
N TRP A 140 33.86 -26.91 11.18
CA TRP A 140 32.86 -27.18 10.16
C TRP A 140 31.61 -26.31 10.31
N TRP A 141 31.33 -25.85 11.53
CA TRP A 141 30.20 -24.95 11.78
C TRP A 141 30.38 -23.54 11.19
N LEU A 142 31.59 -23.19 10.72
CA LEU A 142 31.83 -21.95 9.96
C LEU A 142 31.14 -21.92 8.60
N LEU A 143 30.75 -23.06 8.06
CA LEU A 143 29.97 -23.12 6.82
C LEU A 143 28.60 -22.46 6.97
N LEU A 144 28.00 -22.50 8.16
CA LEU A 144 26.71 -21.89 8.41
C LEU A 144 26.72 -20.36 8.29
N PRO A 145 27.58 -19.61 9.04
CA PRO A 145 27.69 -18.16 8.87
C PRO A 145 28.19 -17.77 7.48
N GLY A 146 29.08 -18.58 6.87
CA GLY A 146 29.52 -18.37 5.49
C GLY A 146 28.38 -18.42 4.48
N PHE A 147 27.51 -19.41 4.57
CA PHE A 147 26.34 -19.54 3.72
C PHE A 147 25.37 -18.36 3.90
N VAL A 148 25.10 -17.97 5.16
CA VAL A 148 24.23 -16.81 5.45
C VAL A 148 24.85 -15.51 4.91
N GLY A 149 26.15 -15.33 5.06
CA GLY A 149 26.87 -14.16 4.52
C GLY A 149 26.80 -14.05 3.00
N CYS A 150 27.03 -15.17 2.29
CA CYS A 150 26.90 -15.22 0.83
C CYS A 150 25.45 -14.93 0.38
N GLY A 151 24.47 -15.47 1.10
CA GLY A 151 23.05 -15.21 0.82
C GLY A 151 22.66 -13.73 1.00
N LEU A 152 23.19 -13.07 2.03
CA LEU A 152 22.98 -11.64 2.25
C LEU A 152 23.68 -10.78 1.19
N ALA A 153 24.90 -11.14 0.77
CA ALA A 153 25.61 -10.45 -0.31
C ALA A 153 24.85 -10.59 -1.63
N PHE A 154 24.37 -11.79 -1.96
CA PHE A 154 23.52 -12.02 -3.12
C PHE A 154 22.24 -11.19 -3.08
N ALA A 155 21.55 -11.18 -1.94
CA ALA A 155 20.34 -10.38 -1.76
C ALA A 155 20.59 -8.87 -1.93
N GLY A 156 21.75 -8.38 -1.48
CA GLY A 156 22.16 -6.97 -1.67
C GLY A 156 22.39 -6.61 -3.14
N CYS A 157 22.98 -7.52 -3.91
CA CYS A 157 23.27 -7.29 -5.34
C CYS A 157 22.03 -7.42 -6.25
N THR A 158 21.14 -8.36 -5.92
CA THR A 158 20.00 -8.70 -6.81
C THR A 158 18.67 -8.08 -6.37
N GLY A 159 18.60 -7.56 -5.14
CA GLY A 159 17.35 -7.13 -4.53
C GLY A 159 16.38 -8.27 -4.17
N PHE A 160 16.77 -9.53 -4.41
CA PHE A 160 15.98 -10.72 -4.10
C PHE A 160 16.52 -11.40 -2.84
N CYS A 161 15.72 -11.45 -1.78
CA CYS A 161 16.06 -12.09 -0.51
C CYS A 161 15.27 -13.38 -0.31
N PRO A 162 15.85 -14.58 -0.51
CA PRO A 162 15.17 -15.86 -0.33
C PRO A 162 14.60 -16.04 1.09
N MET A 163 15.32 -15.58 2.12
CA MET A 163 14.86 -15.63 3.51
C MET A 163 13.64 -14.74 3.73
N GLY A 164 13.61 -13.55 3.11
CA GLY A 164 12.46 -12.65 3.16
C GLY A 164 11.21 -13.26 2.55
N GLU A 165 11.36 -13.98 1.43
CA GLU A 165 10.26 -14.70 0.77
C GLU A 165 9.70 -15.83 1.63
N VAL A 166 10.59 -16.62 2.28
CA VAL A 166 10.17 -17.67 3.20
C VAL A 166 9.43 -17.10 4.41
N LEU A 167 9.96 -16.03 5.03
CA LEU A 167 9.30 -15.39 6.17
C LEU A 167 7.97 -14.74 5.77
N ALA A 168 7.87 -14.17 4.57
CA ALA A 168 6.62 -13.57 4.08
C ALA A 168 5.49 -14.62 3.93
N ARG A 169 5.83 -15.88 3.64
CA ARG A 169 4.87 -16.99 3.54
C ARG A 169 4.39 -17.54 4.88
N MET A 170 5.05 -17.19 5.98
CA MET A 170 4.67 -17.64 7.31
C MET A 170 3.27 -17.12 7.71
N PRO A 171 2.48 -17.91 8.48
CA PRO A 171 1.08 -17.58 8.79
C PRO A 171 0.93 -16.24 9.53
N TRP A 172 1.91 -15.84 10.33
CA TRP A 172 1.89 -14.55 11.06
C TRP A 172 2.25 -13.33 10.18
N ASN A 173 2.90 -13.53 9.04
CA ASN A 173 3.25 -12.48 8.08
C ASN A 173 2.27 -12.39 6.90
N ARG A 174 1.30 -13.31 6.80
CA ARG A 174 0.25 -13.23 5.78
C ARG A 174 -0.60 -12.00 6.05
N PRO A 175 -0.83 -11.12 5.04
CA PRO A 175 -1.79 -10.04 5.19
C PRO A 175 -3.14 -10.66 5.57
N ARG A 176 -3.71 -10.21 6.69
CA ARG A 176 -5.05 -10.64 7.10
C ARG A 176 -6.02 -10.29 5.98
N ARG A 177 -6.53 -11.31 5.29
CA ARG A 177 -7.70 -11.17 4.40
C ARG A 177 -8.86 -10.74 5.30
N GLY A 178 -9.26 -9.46 5.20
CA GLY A 178 -10.42 -8.99 5.96
C GLY A 178 -10.14 -7.98 7.06
N GLY A 179 -9.23 -7.06 6.84
CA GLY A 179 -9.11 -5.82 7.59
C GLY A 179 -9.28 -4.65 6.63
N CYS A 180 -10.40 -4.63 5.88
CA CYS A 180 -10.86 -3.38 5.30
C CYS A 180 -11.17 -2.44 6.46
N CYS A 181 -10.32 -1.42 6.62
CA CYS A 181 -10.66 -0.12 7.19
C CYS A 181 -11.62 -0.17 8.39
N ALA A 182 -11.13 -0.57 9.55
CA ALA A 182 -11.56 0.14 10.73
C ALA A 182 -11.01 1.57 10.52
N ALA A 183 -11.86 2.46 10.03
CA ALA A 183 -11.61 3.88 10.15
C ALA A 183 -11.23 4.12 11.62
N PRO A 184 -10.18 4.92 11.92
CA PRO A 184 -10.00 5.41 13.27
C PRO A 184 -11.32 6.10 13.64
N ALA A 185 -11.93 5.66 14.73
CA ALA A 185 -13.23 6.08 15.23
C ALA A 185 -13.21 7.49 15.83
N ASP A 186 -12.44 8.41 15.23
CA ASP A 186 -12.29 9.79 15.73
C ASP A 186 -12.32 10.80 14.59
N PHE A 187 -13.24 10.61 13.62
CA PHE A 187 -13.74 11.75 12.88
C PHE A 187 -15.10 12.13 13.50
N PRO A 188 -15.22 13.31 14.11
CA PRO A 188 -16.51 13.76 14.61
C PRO A 188 -17.46 13.90 13.42
N HIS A 189 -18.44 12.99 13.35
CA HIS A 189 -19.59 13.19 12.49
C HIS A 189 -20.35 14.40 13.04
N PRO A 190 -20.47 15.52 12.31
CA PRO A 190 -21.34 16.59 12.74
C PRO A 190 -22.79 16.13 12.57
N GLY A 191 -23.40 15.73 13.68
CA GLY A 191 -24.84 15.88 13.91
C GLY A 191 -25.79 15.08 13.02
N VAL A 192 -26.14 13.89 13.49
CA VAL A 192 -27.53 13.42 13.33
C VAL A 192 -28.26 13.88 14.59
N LYS A 193 -29.09 14.89 14.43
CA LYS A 193 -30.27 15.14 15.23
C LYS A 193 -31.47 14.80 14.41
#